data_4adc644ed1cfb24368c83375a8f4d814
#
_entry.id   4adc644ed1cfb24368c83375a8f4d814
#
_cell.length_a   1.000
_cell.length_b   1.000
_cell.length_c   1.000
_cell.angle_alpha   90.00
_cell.angle_beta   90.00
_cell.angle_gamma   90.00
#
_symmetry.space_group_name_H-M   'P 1'
#
loop_
_entity.id
_entity.type
_entity.pdbx_description
1 polymer ?
#
loop_
_entity_poly.entity_id
_entity_poly.type
_entity_poly.pdbx_seq_one_letter_code
_entity_poly.pdbx_strand_id
1 'polypeptide(L)'
;SQAEQTFMTLERLANDGIDEMRNSTGYIFKNEVEINNAAGDGFSHGSNGFKYSLYNGSFTQTLNSNIDKKRGMRGSVVFDECGFLSEEMLEVYGAFAAVNKGFVSGKDRNGKMIDTVRLRTFATNIPNQKFYISSASSTDTKYYKLYREFAKRQLMGDRDYCVVQVSCDVVLRPTIRGEVVNALLKKSDIETAVRTNPEKARREYYCEFTSDAGLNAIIRRGTIARNSETRAPLLYNDTGKKKFVIAYDPARSRDNSVILVMEVYQNDDGEYKGRVVNCVNLLDVGKKIKSPMRTPDQIQYLKQLILDYNGDAPDYENIECVLIDAGSGGGGVNIA
;
A
#
# COMPACT_ATOMS: atom_id res chain seq x y z
N SER A 1 -10.21 6.68 9.39
CA SER A 1 -9.29 5.63 8.89
C SER A 1 -9.85 4.25 9.17
N GLN A 2 -9.32 3.20 8.56
CA GLN A 2 -9.78 1.82 8.78
C GLN A 2 -9.52 1.36 10.22
N ALA A 3 -8.38 1.71 10.79
CA ALA A 3 -8.08 1.46 12.20
C ALA A 3 -9.11 2.11 13.15
N GLU A 4 -9.66 3.26 12.80
CA GLU A 4 -10.75 3.89 13.56
C GLU A 4 -12.06 3.11 13.46
N GLN A 5 -12.38 2.56 12.29
CA GLN A 5 -13.58 1.72 12.11
C GLN A 5 -13.49 0.44 12.95
N THR A 6 -12.32 -0.20 12.99
CA THR A 6 -12.06 -1.36 13.85
C THR A 6 -12.23 -0.98 15.33
N PHE A 7 -11.68 0.16 15.74
CA PHE A 7 -11.84 0.67 17.10
C PHE A 7 -13.32 0.95 17.46
N MET A 8 -14.05 1.63 16.59
CA MET A 8 -15.51 1.89 16.78
C MET A 8 -16.32 0.59 16.87
N THR A 9 -15.88 -0.46 16.18
CA THR A 9 -16.53 -1.78 16.31
C THR A 9 -16.32 -2.38 17.70
N LEU A 10 -15.10 -2.26 18.26
CA LEU A 10 -14.83 -2.69 19.65
C LEU A 10 -15.63 -1.89 20.65
N GLU A 11 -15.70 -0.56 20.48
CA GLU A 11 -16.52 0.33 21.33
C GLU A 11 -18.01 -0.08 21.27
N ARG A 12 -18.54 -0.31 20.09
CA ARG A 12 -19.94 -0.79 19.92
C ARG A 12 -20.17 -2.12 20.63
N LEU A 13 -19.27 -3.10 20.46
CA LEU A 13 -19.35 -4.40 21.14
C LEU A 13 -19.34 -4.24 22.67
N ALA A 14 -18.58 -3.28 23.20
CA ALA A 14 -18.58 -2.99 24.63
C ALA A 14 -19.89 -2.34 25.09
N ASN A 15 -20.51 -1.50 24.26
CA ASN A 15 -21.71 -0.73 24.61
C ASN A 15 -23.02 -1.48 24.37
N ASP A 16 -23.12 -2.26 23.29
CA ASP A 16 -24.36 -2.97 22.89
C ASP A 16 -24.66 -4.22 23.75
N GLY A 17 -23.66 -4.78 24.41
CA GLY A 17 -23.80 -6.04 25.17
C GLY A 17 -24.20 -5.92 26.63
N ILE A 18 -24.76 -4.78 27.08
CA ILE A 18 -24.75 -4.44 28.51
C ILE A 18 -25.87 -5.05 29.33
N ASP A 19 -27.11 -5.08 28.84
CA ASP A 19 -28.26 -5.33 29.70
C ASP A 19 -28.77 -6.77 29.69
N GLU A 20 -28.58 -7.52 28.63
CA GLU A 20 -29.21 -8.84 28.50
C GLU A 20 -28.25 -10.04 28.67
N MET A 21 -26.92 -9.82 28.58
CA MET A 21 -25.93 -10.90 28.66
C MET A 21 -24.72 -10.59 29.57
N ARG A 22 -24.94 -10.58 30.88
CA ARG A 22 -23.88 -10.33 31.87
C ARG A 22 -22.64 -11.23 31.75
N ASN A 23 -22.71 -12.31 31.02
CA ASN A 23 -21.60 -13.24 30.74
C ASN A 23 -21.06 -13.10 29.32
N SER A 24 -21.48 -12.08 28.55
CA SER A 24 -20.94 -11.83 27.22
C SER A 24 -19.52 -11.26 27.28
N THR A 25 -18.72 -11.56 26.27
CA THR A 25 -17.38 -11.02 26.13
C THR A 25 -17.38 -9.49 26.12
N GLY A 26 -18.40 -8.87 25.50
CA GLY A 26 -18.57 -7.42 25.44
C GLY A 26 -18.79 -6.81 26.83
N TYR A 27 -19.61 -7.43 27.66
CA TYR A 27 -19.85 -7.00 29.03
C TYR A 27 -18.57 -7.10 29.90
N ILE A 28 -17.82 -8.21 29.79
CA ILE A 28 -16.56 -8.39 30.50
C ILE A 28 -15.56 -7.32 30.04
N PHE A 29 -15.42 -7.10 28.74
CA PHE A 29 -14.54 -6.10 28.16
C PHE A 29 -14.85 -4.70 28.66
N LYS A 30 -16.12 -4.30 28.64
CA LYS A 30 -16.54 -2.98 29.14
C LYS A 30 -16.19 -2.77 30.62
N ASN A 31 -16.33 -3.78 31.46
CA ASN A 31 -16.01 -3.67 32.87
C ASN A 31 -14.50 -3.54 33.15
N GLU A 32 -13.66 -3.94 32.21
CA GLU A 32 -12.21 -3.77 32.29
C GLU A 32 -11.73 -2.41 31.76
N VAL A 33 -12.55 -1.70 30.99
CA VAL A 33 -12.21 -0.38 30.43
C VAL A 33 -12.22 0.66 31.54
N GLU A 34 -11.12 1.41 31.66
CA GLU A 34 -10.95 2.50 32.62
C GLU A 34 -11.74 3.72 32.16
N ILE A 35 -12.71 4.12 32.99
CA ILE A 35 -13.54 5.32 32.74
C ILE A 35 -12.74 6.56 33.15
N ASN A 36 -12.08 7.19 32.19
CA ASN A 36 -11.21 8.36 32.42
C ASN A 36 -11.51 9.52 31.46
N ASN A 37 -12.63 9.49 30.76
CA ASN A 37 -13.06 10.53 29.82
C ASN A 37 -14.38 11.20 30.24
N ALA A 38 -14.65 12.38 29.65
CA ALA A 38 -15.85 13.15 29.93
C ALA A 38 -17.17 12.47 29.53
N ALA A 39 -17.11 11.58 28.53
CA ALA A 39 -18.27 10.81 28.08
C ALA A 39 -18.67 9.70 29.06
N GLY A 40 -17.79 9.32 29.99
CA GLY A 40 -18.06 8.30 31.00
C GLY A 40 -18.09 6.86 30.46
N ASP A 41 -17.54 6.64 29.26
CA ASP A 41 -17.50 5.33 28.60
C ASP A 41 -16.08 4.75 28.48
N GLY A 42 -15.05 5.56 28.73
CA GLY A 42 -13.63 5.18 28.66
C GLY A 42 -13.04 5.16 27.24
N PHE A 43 -13.82 5.48 26.20
CA PHE A 43 -13.36 5.53 24.82
C PHE A 43 -13.08 6.98 24.39
N SER A 44 -11.85 7.26 24.00
CA SER A 44 -11.42 8.60 23.60
C SER A 44 -11.21 8.70 22.11
N HIS A 45 -11.86 9.68 21.47
CA HIS A 45 -11.77 9.98 20.05
C HIS A 45 -11.00 11.29 19.85
N GLY A 46 -9.70 11.20 19.60
CA GLY A 46 -8.84 12.37 19.45
C GLY A 46 -8.19 12.47 18.06
N SER A 47 -7.74 13.67 17.71
CA SER A 47 -6.99 13.91 16.46
C SER A 47 -5.67 13.12 16.38
N ASN A 48 -5.15 12.66 17.52
CA ASN A 48 -3.95 11.84 17.62
C ASN A 48 -4.22 10.33 17.55
N GLY A 49 -5.45 9.93 17.28
CA GLY A 49 -5.94 8.57 17.26
C GLY A 49 -6.95 8.29 18.37
N PHE A 50 -7.71 7.22 18.19
CA PHE A 50 -8.68 6.73 19.17
C PHE A 50 -7.95 5.85 20.18
N LYS A 51 -8.35 5.95 21.45
CA LYS A 51 -7.67 5.25 22.55
C LYS A 51 -8.67 4.81 23.62
N TYR A 52 -8.46 3.62 24.17
CA TYR A 52 -8.98 3.22 25.48
C TYR A 52 -7.87 2.62 26.33
N SER A 53 -8.04 2.68 27.64
CA SER A 53 -7.14 2.05 28.61
C SER A 53 -7.93 1.05 29.47
N LEU A 54 -7.23 0.04 29.95
CA LEU A 54 -7.79 -0.93 30.89
C LEU A 54 -7.28 -0.63 32.29
N TYR A 55 -8.02 -1.05 33.32
CA TYR A 55 -7.62 -0.84 34.73
C TYR A 55 -6.26 -1.46 35.07
N ASN A 56 -5.83 -2.49 34.35
CA ASN A 56 -4.50 -3.08 34.51
C ASN A 56 -3.36 -2.24 33.92
N GLY A 57 -3.65 -1.06 33.37
CA GLY A 57 -2.69 -0.14 32.77
C GLY A 57 -2.34 -0.45 31.30
N SER A 58 -2.88 -1.51 30.72
CA SER A 58 -2.75 -1.73 29.29
C SER A 58 -3.66 -0.77 28.48
N PHE A 59 -3.34 -0.52 27.23
CA PHE A 59 -4.13 0.34 26.38
C PHE A 59 -4.09 -0.11 24.93
N THR A 60 -5.10 0.28 24.17
CA THR A 60 -5.15 0.16 22.72
C THR A 60 -5.27 1.57 22.12
N GLN A 61 -4.53 1.83 21.07
CA GLN A 61 -4.57 3.11 20.37
C GLN A 61 -4.46 2.89 18.86
N THR A 62 -5.30 3.59 18.09
CA THR A 62 -5.15 3.65 16.65
C THR A 62 -3.94 4.52 16.28
N LEU A 63 -3.24 4.13 15.21
CA LEU A 63 -2.11 4.87 14.66
C LEU A 63 -2.52 5.49 13.33
N ASN A 64 -2.13 6.72 13.11
CA ASN A 64 -2.33 7.42 11.84
C ASN A 64 -1.09 7.26 10.93
N SER A 65 -1.19 7.73 9.68
CA SER A 65 -0.11 7.67 8.69
C SER A 65 1.11 8.56 8.99
N ASN A 66 1.03 9.41 10.02
CA ASN A 66 2.15 10.28 10.39
C ASN A 66 3.18 9.53 11.24
N ILE A 67 4.14 8.92 10.58
CA ILE A 67 5.14 8.03 11.14
C ILE A 67 6.05 8.75 12.15
N ASP A 68 6.47 9.97 11.84
CA ASP A 68 7.46 10.69 12.66
C ASP A 68 6.96 11.03 14.06
N LYS A 69 5.69 11.37 14.19
CA LYS A 69 5.08 11.71 15.49
C LYS A 69 4.85 10.50 16.41
N LYS A 70 5.01 9.28 15.89
CA LYS A 70 4.72 8.04 16.64
C LYS A 70 5.97 7.22 16.97
N ARG A 71 7.14 7.67 16.55
CA ARG A 71 8.41 6.98 16.90
C ARG A 71 8.57 6.85 18.40
N GLY A 72 9.09 5.71 18.85
CA GLY A 72 9.35 5.44 20.27
C GLY A 72 8.24 4.72 21.04
N MET A 73 7.07 4.47 20.43
CA MET A 73 6.05 3.61 21.04
C MET A 73 6.54 2.16 21.16
N ARG A 74 5.95 1.40 22.09
CA ARG A 74 6.27 -0.01 22.33
C ARG A 74 4.98 -0.77 22.59
N GLY A 75 4.87 -1.97 22.03
CA GLY A 75 3.70 -2.81 22.20
C GLY A 75 3.49 -3.77 21.03
N SER A 76 2.48 -4.61 21.12
CA SER A 76 2.00 -5.40 19.99
C SER A 76 1.38 -4.49 18.93
N VAL A 77 1.50 -4.87 17.66
CA VAL A 77 1.02 -4.07 16.52
C VAL A 77 0.11 -4.94 15.66
N VAL A 78 -1.04 -4.39 15.31
CA VAL A 78 -1.95 -4.96 14.32
C VAL A 78 -1.92 -4.06 13.08
N PHE A 79 -1.49 -4.62 11.96
CA PHE A 79 -1.53 -3.99 10.65
C PHE A 79 -2.78 -4.51 9.93
N ASP A 80 -3.78 -3.67 9.86
CA ASP A 80 -4.99 -3.95 9.10
C ASP A 80 -4.80 -3.49 7.67
N GLU A 81 -5.28 -4.25 6.69
CA GLU A 81 -5.07 -4.05 5.26
C GLU A 81 -3.59 -3.83 4.88
N CYS A 82 -2.70 -4.60 5.50
CA CYS A 82 -1.26 -4.43 5.36
C CYS A 82 -0.73 -4.63 3.93
N GLY A 83 -1.49 -5.26 3.05
CA GLY A 83 -1.18 -5.38 1.62
C GLY A 83 -1.15 -4.04 0.88
N PHE A 84 -1.76 -2.99 1.46
CA PHE A 84 -1.87 -1.64 0.89
C PHE A 84 -1.04 -0.60 1.65
N LEU A 85 -0.35 -0.98 2.72
CA LEU A 85 0.51 -0.08 3.49
C LEU A 85 1.88 0.08 2.83
N SER A 86 2.49 1.26 3.02
CA SER A 86 3.86 1.49 2.55
C SER A 86 4.88 0.62 3.29
N GLU A 87 5.97 0.29 2.63
CA GLU A 87 7.08 -0.48 3.22
C GLU A 87 7.62 0.23 4.47
N GLU A 88 7.77 1.55 4.42
CA GLU A 88 8.22 2.35 5.55
C GLU A 88 7.30 2.25 6.77
N MET A 89 5.97 2.28 6.58
CA MET A 89 5.02 2.10 7.68
C MET A 89 5.16 0.72 8.34
N LEU A 90 5.28 -0.33 7.53
CA LEU A 90 5.43 -1.70 8.04
C LEU A 90 6.73 -1.86 8.84
N GLU A 91 7.82 -1.20 8.44
CA GLU A 91 9.11 -1.26 9.12
C GLU A 91 9.11 -0.45 10.43
N VAL A 92 8.69 0.81 10.38
CA VAL A 92 8.72 1.70 11.55
C VAL A 92 7.77 1.23 12.63
N TYR A 93 6.53 0.90 12.29
CA TYR A 93 5.57 0.41 13.28
C TYR A 93 5.88 -1.03 13.72
N GLY A 94 6.42 -1.86 12.84
CA GLY A 94 6.91 -3.19 13.20
C GLY A 94 8.01 -3.17 14.26
N ALA A 95 8.80 -2.12 14.34
CA ALA A 95 9.82 -1.94 15.36
C ALA A 95 9.25 -1.73 16.79
N PHE A 96 7.96 -1.36 16.92
CA PHE A 96 7.35 -1.18 18.24
C PHE A 96 7.26 -2.48 19.04
N ALA A 97 7.16 -3.62 18.37
CA ALA A 97 7.14 -4.92 19.00
C ALA A 97 8.53 -5.46 19.38
N ALA A 98 9.61 -4.76 19.04
CA ALA A 98 10.98 -5.24 19.27
C ALA A 98 11.37 -5.29 20.76
N VAL A 99 10.70 -4.51 21.62
CA VAL A 99 11.00 -4.47 23.06
C VAL A 99 9.77 -4.92 23.83
N ASN A 100 9.89 -6.06 24.49
CA ASN A 100 8.83 -6.55 25.36
C ASN A 100 8.72 -5.63 26.59
N LYS A 101 7.52 -5.06 26.77
CA LYS A 101 7.16 -4.48 28.06
C LYS A 101 6.41 -5.53 28.86
N GLY A 102 6.90 -5.82 30.06
CA GLY A 102 6.09 -6.55 31.03
C GLY A 102 4.78 -5.79 31.27
N PHE A 103 3.71 -6.49 31.63
CA PHE A 103 2.48 -5.83 32.04
C PHE A 103 2.76 -4.84 33.16
N VAL A 104 2.31 -3.60 32.95
CA VAL A 104 2.40 -2.59 33.98
C VAL A 104 1.30 -2.90 35.00
N SER A 105 1.66 -2.92 36.26
CA SER A 105 0.69 -3.03 37.35
C SER A 105 -0.26 -1.84 37.27
N GLY A 106 -1.53 -2.13 37.04
CA GLY A 106 -2.60 -1.15 37.13
C GLY A 106 -3.38 -1.26 38.43
N LYS A 107 -4.41 -0.46 38.57
CA LYS A 107 -5.42 -0.59 39.61
C LYS A 107 -6.61 -1.38 39.05
N ASP A 108 -7.28 -2.13 39.93
CA ASP A 108 -8.58 -2.70 39.58
C ASP A 108 -9.67 -1.61 39.56
N ARG A 109 -10.87 -1.96 39.20
CA ARG A 109 -12.04 -1.07 39.15
C ARG A 109 -12.30 -0.36 40.53
N ASN A 110 -11.87 -0.96 41.64
CA ASN A 110 -12.05 -0.44 42.98
C ASN A 110 -10.86 0.42 43.45
N GLY A 111 -9.92 0.71 42.54
CA GLY A 111 -8.72 1.50 42.85
C GLY A 111 -7.64 0.72 43.62
N LYS A 112 -7.83 -0.58 43.87
CA LYS A 112 -6.85 -1.44 44.51
C LYS A 112 -5.77 -1.83 43.51
N MET A 113 -4.50 -1.76 43.94
CA MET A 113 -3.39 -2.23 43.12
C MET A 113 -3.53 -3.71 42.82
N ILE A 114 -3.50 -4.06 41.54
CA ILE A 114 -3.47 -5.45 41.08
C ILE A 114 -2.15 -6.08 41.54
N ASP A 115 -2.23 -7.30 42.05
CA ASP A 115 -1.05 -8.03 42.50
C ASP A 115 -0.08 -8.30 41.33
N THR A 116 0.98 -7.50 41.32
CA THR A 116 2.00 -7.51 40.25
C THR A 116 2.83 -8.80 40.23
N VAL A 117 2.94 -9.52 41.34
CA VAL A 117 3.71 -10.76 41.41
C VAL A 117 2.97 -11.86 40.64
N ARG A 118 1.66 -11.97 40.83
CA ARG A 118 0.83 -12.93 40.14
C ARG A 118 0.71 -12.65 38.65
N LEU A 119 0.59 -11.36 38.28
CA LEU A 119 0.57 -10.91 36.89
C LEU A 119 1.93 -11.13 36.22
N ARG A 120 3.04 -10.86 36.87
CA ARG A 120 4.38 -11.10 36.34
C ARG A 120 4.60 -12.57 35.95
N THR A 121 4.09 -13.50 36.73
CA THR A 121 4.27 -14.95 36.46
C THR A 121 3.55 -15.39 35.17
N PHE A 122 2.45 -14.77 34.82
CA PHE A 122 1.69 -15.09 33.59
C PHE A 122 2.05 -14.21 32.40
N ALA A 123 2.42 -12.97 32.62
CA ALA A 123 2.52 -11.95 31.57
C ALA A 123 3.95 -11.64 31.10
N THR A 124 4.96 -11.93 31.90
CA THR A 124 6.36 -11.64 31.54
C THR A 124 6.92 -12.53 30.43
N ASN A 125 6.23 -13.59 30.09
CA ASN A 125 6.67 -14.55 29.07
C ASN A 125 5.95 -14.41 27.72
N ILE A 126 5.03 -13.44 27.58
CA ILE A 126 4.36 -13.20 26.30
C ILE A 126 5.07 -12.05 25.60
N PRO A 127 5.82 -12.32 24.52
CA PRO A 127 6.46 -11.27 23.74
C PRO A 127 5.42 -10.41 23.04
N ASN A 128 5.80 -9.18 22.71
CA ASN A 128 4.99 -8.35 21.82
C ASN A 128 4.85 -9.04 20.46
N GLN A 129 3.65 -8.98 19.92
CA GLN A 129 3.27 -9.66 18.69
C GLN A 129 3.03 -8.68 17.55
N LYS A 130 3.19 -9.16 16.34
CA LYS A 130 2.88 -8.45 15.10
C LYS A 130 1.84 -9.25 14.34
N PHE A 131 0.70 -8.62 14.07
CA PHE A 131 -0.36 -9.20 13.27
C PHE A 131 -0.45 -8.47 11.94
N TYR A 132 -0.40 -9.20 10.85
CA TYR A 132 -0.52 -8.69 9.49
C TYR A 132 -1.77 -9.27 8.87
N ILE A 133 -2.82 -8.44 8.77
CA ILE A 133 -4.14 -8.85 8.30
C ILE A 133 -4.43 -8.12 7.00
N SER A 134 -4.77 -8.83 5.94
CA SER A 134 -5.18 -8.26 4.65
C SER A 134 -5.74 -9.34 3.73
N SER A 135 -6.46 -8.93 2.70
CA SER A 135 -6.60 -9.71 1.48
C SER A 135 -5.24 -9.89 0.81
N ALA A 136 -5.12 -10.87 -0.09
CA ALA A 136 -3.88 -11.05 -0.84
C ALA A 136 -3.59 -9.83 -1.73
N SER A 137 -2.31 -9.57 -1.95
CA SER A 137 -1.84 -8.46 -2.76
C SER A 137 -1.01 -8.94 -3.97
N SER A 138 -0.29 -8.04 -4.60
CA SER A 138 0.67 -8.40 -5.65
C SER A 138 1.95 -9.02 -5.06
N THR A 139 2.59 -9.90 -5.84
CA THR A 139 3.83 -10.60 -5.43
C THR A 139 5.06 -9.70 -5.32
N ASP A 140 4.98 -8.46 -5.75
CA ASP A 140 6.03 -7.45 -5.62
C ASP A 140 5.98 -6.65 -4.31
N THR A 141 4.91 -6.80 -3.52
CA THR A 141 4.72 -6.07 -2.27
C THR A 141 5.61 -6.60 -1.12
N LYS A 142 5.86 -5.73 -0.14
CA LYS A 142 6.51 -6.13 1.13
C LYS A 142 5.68 -7.18 1.87
N TYR A 143 4.35 -7.06 1.82
CA TYR A 143 3.44 -8.01 2.45
C TYR A 143 3.62 -9.43 1.91
N TYR A 144 3.75 -9.60 0.58
CA TYR A 144 4.02 -10.91 0.01
C TYR A 144 5.38 -11.47 0.44
N LYS A 145 6.41 -10.62 0.54
CA LYS A 145 7.74 -11.04 1.03
C LYS A 145 7.65 -11.55 2.47
N LEU A 146 6.91 -10.84 3.34
CA LEU A 146 6.66 -11.25 4.72
C LEU A 146 5.87 -12.56 4.78
N TYR A 147 4.79 -12.68 3.99
CA TYR A 147 4.01 -13.91 3.89
C TYR A 147 4.89 -15.11 3.55
N ARG A 148 5.74 -15.00 2.54
CA ARG A 148 6.64 -16.09 2.13
C ARG A 148 7.66 -16.43 3.20
N GLU A 149 8.23 -15.44 3.84
CA GLU A 149 9.20 -15.67 4.94
C GLU A 149 8.53 -16.38 6.11
N PHE A 150 7.37 -15.91 6.55
CA PHE A 150 6.65 -16.49 7.68
C PHE A 150 6.16 -17.90 7.36
N ALA A 151 5.62 -18.14 6.17
CA ALA A 151 5.22 -19.47 5.72
C ALA A 151 6.41 -20.44 5.71
N LYS A 152 7.58 -20.00 5.22
CA LYS A 152 8.80 -20.81 5.26
C LYS A 152 9.19 -21.15 6.69
N ARG A 153 9.20 -20.19 7.61
CA ARG A 153 9.56 -20.44 9.02
C ARG A 153 8.57 -21.38 9.71
N GLN A 154 7.28 -21.18 9.49
CA GLN A 154 6.24 -22.07 10.00
C GLN A 154 6.42 -23.51 9.50
N LEU A 155 6.72 -23.70 8.21
CA LEU A 155 7.00 -25.03 7.62
C LEU A 155 8.27 -25.66 8.19
N MET A 156 9.25 -24.86 8.62
CA MET A 156 10.46 -25.33 9.30
C MET A 156 10.23 -25.63 10.79
N GLY A 157 9.01 -25.46 11.30
CA GLY A 157 8.65 -25.75 12.70
C GLY A 157 8.93 -24.61 13.67
N ASP A 158 9.22 -23.40 13.19
CA ASP A 158 9.39 -22.22 14.04
C ASP A 158 8.02 -21.78 14.59
N ARG A 159 7.85 -21.90 15.91
CA ARG A 159 6.57 -21.63 16.59
C ARG A 159 6.27 -20.15 16.80
N ASP A 160 7.23 -19.28 16.54
CA ASP A 160 7.05 -17.83 16.65
C ASP A 160 6.37 -17.24 15.43
N TYR A 161 6.15 -18.05 14.38
CA TYR A 161 5.53 -17.64 13.12
C TYR A 161 4.29 -18.46 12.82
N CYS A 162 3.22 -17.76 12.46
CA CYS A 162 1.96 -18.36 12.07
C CYS A 162 1.42 -17.66 10.81
N VAL A 163 1.08 -18.44 9.80
CA VAL A 163 0.41 -17.97 8.58
C VAL A 163 -0.90 -18.71 8.42
N VAL A 164 -1.97 -17.96 8.24
CA VAL A 164 -3.30 -18.49 7.96
C VAL A 164 -3.78 -17.85 6.67
N GLN A 165 -4.10 -18.67 5.68
CA GLN A 165 -4.68 -18.24 4.41
C GLN A 165 -6.06 -18.87 4.27
N VAL A 166 -7.09 -18.04 4.14
CA VAL A 166 -8.49 -18.47 4.11
C VAL A 166 -9.16 -17.93 2.86
N SER A 167 -9.68 -18.82 2.00
CA SER A 167 -10.47 -18.42 0.83
C SER A 167 -11.93 -18.17 1.21
N CYS A 168 -12.67 -17.50 0.33
CA CYS A 168 -14.10 -17.27 0.46
C CYS A 168 -14.93 -18.57 0.60
N ASP A 169 -14.41 -19.72 0.17
CA ASP A 169 -15.10 -21.00 0.29
C ASP A 169 -15.46 -21.36 1.73
N VAL A 170 -14.60 -20.98 2.68
CA VAL A 170 -14.86 -21.15 4.12
C VAL A 170 -16.01 -20.27 4.59
N VAL A 171 -16.07 -19.02 4.09
CA VAL A 171 -17.11 -18.05 4.46
C VAL A 171 -18.43 -18.36 3.77
N LEU A 172 -18.40 -18.96 2.57
CA LEU A 172 -19.59 -19.38 1.84
C LEU A 172 -20.30 -20.60 2.47
N ARG A 173 -19.59 -21.40 3.25
CA ARG A 173 -20.11 -22.61 3.92
C ARG A 173 -19.73 -22.61 5.40
N PRO A 174 -20.11 -21.57 6.15
CA PRO A 174 -19.69 -21.46 7.53
C PRO A 174 -20.38 -22.51 8.39
N THR A 175 -19.58 -23.19 9.22
CA THR A 175 -20.07 -24.14 10.21
C THR A 175 -19.55 -23.72 11.58
N ILE A 176 -20.41 -23.49 12.53
CA ILE A 176 -20.06 -23.15 13.91
C ILE A 176 -20.52 -24.28 14.80
N ARG A 177 -19.59 -24.95 15.49
CA ARG A 177 -19.87 -26.08 16.40
C ARG A 177 -20.68 -27.21 15.75
N GLY A 178 -20.46 -27.44 14.44
CA GLY A 178 -21.16 -28.47 13.67
C GLY A 178 -22.51 -28.04 13.06
N GLU A 179 -22.99 -26.84 13.35
CA GLU A 179 -24.20 -26.27 12.77
C GLU A 179 -23.86 -25.36 11.59
N VAL A 180 -24.60 -25.50 10.49
CA VAL A 180 -24.47 -24.62 9.32
C VAL A 180 -25.17 -23.32 9.63
N VAL A 181 -24.46 -22.20 9.50
CA VAL A 181 -24.98 -20.86 9.70
C VAL A 181 -25.08 -20.11 8.36
N ASN A 182 -25.81 -19.01 8.35
CA ASN A 182 -25.96 -18.20 7.14
C ASN A 182 -24.62 -17.59 6.72
N ALA A 183 -24.30 -17.72 5.44
CA ALA A 183 -23.09 -17.12 4.87
C ALA A 183 -23.21 -15.59 4.86
N LEU A 184 -22.12 -14.92 5.23
CA LEU A 184 -22.02 -13.45 5.14
C LEU A 184 -21.82 -12.97 3.69
N LEU A 185 -21.23 -13.82 2.83
CA LEU A 185 -21.00 -13.54 1.42
C LEU A 185 -22.03 -14.24 0.55
N LYS A 186 -22.41 -13.57 -0.54
CA LYS A 186 -23.27 -14.15 -1.57
C LYS A 186 -22.43 -14.70 -2.71
N LYS A 187 -22.68 -15.94 -3.10
CA LYS A 187 -21.97 -16.59 -4.21
C LYS A 187 -22.09 -15.80 -5.52
N SER A 188 -23.29 -15.23 -5.80
CA SER A 188 -23.54 -14.38 -6.98
C SER A 188 -22.62 -13.17 -7.08
N ASP A 189 -22.25 -12.57 -5.94
CA ASP A 189 -21.42 -11.39 -5.91
C ASP A 189 -19.95 -11.75 -6.27
N ILE A 190 -19.50 -12.91 -5.78
CA ILE A 190 -18.16 -13.46 -6.13
C ILE A 190 -18.12 -13.82 -7.62
N GLU A 191 -19.13 -14.51 -8.14
CA GLU A 191 -19.21 -14.86 -9.57
C GLU A 191 -19.22 -13.62 -10.47
N THR A 192 -19.89 -12.56 -10.04
CA THR A 192 -19.88 -11.27 -10.73
C THR A 192 -18.50 -10.62 -10.68
N ALA A 193 -17.83 -10.62 -9.53
CA ALA A 193 -16.50 -10.09 -9.39
C ALA A 193 -15.48 -10.85 -10.27
N VAL A 194 -15.58 -12.19 -10.33
CA VAL A 194 -14.73 -13.03 -11.19
C VAL A 194 -14.93 -12.68 -12.67
N ARG A 195 -16.16 -12.44 -13.11
CA ARG A 195 -16.43 -12.04 -14.50
C ARG A 195 -15.91 -10.64 -14.83
N THR A 196 -16.02 -9.71 -13.88
CA THR A 196 -15.65 -8.31 -14.12
C THR A 196 -14.14 -8.09 -14.02
N ASN A 197 -13.49 -8.67 -13.02
CA ASN A 197 -12.05 -8.56 -12.81
C ASN A 197 -11.52 -9.81 -12.10
N PRO A 198 -11.15 -10.85 -12.87
CA PRO A 198 -10.72 -12.13 -12.29
C PRO A 198 -9.49 -12.02 -11.41
N GLU A 199 -8.52 -11.17 -11.74
CA GLU A 199 -7.31 -10.99 -10.95
C GLU A 199 -7.61 -10.32 -9.59
N LYS A 200 -8.48 -9.32 -9.58
CA LYS A 200 -8.93 -8.70 -8.34
C LYS A 200 -9.73 -9.70 -7.49
N ALA A 201 -10.63 -10.47 -8.11
CA ALA A 201 -11.41 -11.48 -7.42
C ALA A 201 -10.53 -12.57 -6.78
N ARG A 202 -9.46 -13.01 -7.44
CA ARG A 202 -8.49 -13.95 -6.89
C ARG A 202 -7.83 -13.41 -5.62
N ARG A 203 -7.46 -12.15 -5.60
CA ARG A 203 -6.87 -11.53 -4.40
C ARG A 203 -7.87 -11.36 -3.28
N GLU A 204 -9.02 -10.75 -3.57
CA GLU A 204 -9.98 -10.32 -2.56
C GLU A 204 -10.78 -11.48 -1.96
N TYR A 205 -11.18 -12.45 -2.78
CA TYR A 205 -12.04 -13.54 -2.35
C TYR A 205 -11.31 -14.87 -2.16
N TYR A 206 -10.31 -15.17 -3.00
CA TYR A 206 -9.60 -16.44 -2.90
C TYR A 206 -8.29 -16.37 -2.14
N CYS A 207 -7.90 -15.18 -1.66
CA CYS A 207 -6.63 -14.93 -0.97
C CYS A 207 -5.39 -15.37 -1.76
N GLU A 208 -5.43 -15.29 -3.09
CA GLU A 208 -4.32 -15.66 -3.95
C GLU A 208 -3.47 -14.46 -4.32
N PHE A 209 -2.18 -14.53 -4.05
CA PHE A 209 -1.24 -13.51 -4.51
C PHE A 209 -1.05 -13.60 -6.02
N THR A 210 -1.14 -12.47 -6.71
CA THR A 210 -1.00 -12.40 -8.16
C THR A 210 0.26 -11.67 -8.57
N SER A 211 0.81 -12.02 -9.74
CA SER A 211 2.05 -11.40 -10.26
C SER A 211 1.84 -10.05 -10.94
N ASP A 212 0.61 -9.59 -11.06
CA ASP A 212 0.32 -8.32 -11.74
C ASP A 212 0.60 -7.13 -10.83
N ALA A 213 1.41 -6.20 -11.31
CA ALA A 213 1.74 -4.96 -10.65
C ALA A 213 0.48 -4.12 -10.41
N GLY A 214 0.15 -3.92 -9.13
CA GLY A 214 -0.79 -2.91 -8.64
C GLY A 214 -2.23 -2.99 -9.16
N LEU A 215 -3.17 -2.65 -8.26
CA LEU A 215 -4.62 -2.58 -8.54
C LEU A 215 -5.01 -1.63 -9.69
N ASN A 216 -4.11 -0.74 -10.11
CA ASN A 216 -4.33 0.28 -11.13
C ASN A 216 -3.38 0.16 -12.33
N ALA A 217 -2.69 -0.96 -12.50
CA ALA A 217 -1.81 -1.12 -13.64
C ALA A 217 -2.61 -1.19 -14.95
N ILE A 218 -2.51 -0.15 -15.76
CA ILE A 218 -3.09 -0.09 -17.10
C ILE A 218 -2.42 -1.14 -18.00
N ILE A 219 -1.12 -1.34 -17.82
CA ILE A 219 -0.32 -2.30 -18.59
C ILE A 219 0.27 -3.34 -17.63
N ARG A 220 0.03 -4.62 -17.90
CA ARG A 220 0.55 -5.72 -17.08
C ARG A 220 2.06 -5.87 -17.24
N ARG A 221 2.76 -6.16 -16.14
CA ARG A 221 4.21 -6.38 -16.14
C ARG A 221 4.66 -7.44 -17.16
N GLY A 222 3.91 -8.52 -17.30
CA GLY A 222 4.18 -9.54 -18.30
C GLY A 222 4.04 -9.02 -19.74
N THR A 223 3.14 -8.08 -19.99
CA THR A 223 3.02 -7.39 -21.28
C THR A 223 4.22 -6.47 -21.50
N ILE A 224 4.64 -5.71 -20.49
CA ILE A 224 5.86 -4.89 -20.58
C ILE A 224 7.06 -5.77 -20.89
N ALA A 225 7.27 -6.86 -20.14
CA ALA A 225 8.41 -7.75 -20.33
C ALA A 225 8.47 -8.38 -21.72
N ARG A 226 7.31 -8.79 -22.29
CA ARG A 226 7.25 -9.35 -23.63
C ARG A 226 7.51 -8.33 -24.74
N ASN A 227 7.24 -7.04 -24.46
CA ASN A 227 7.42 -5.95 -25.42
C ASN A 227 8.66 -5.10 -25.11
N SER A 228 9.49 -5.51 -24.14
CA SER A 228 10.75 -4.84 -23.82
C SER A 228 11.89 -5.47 -24.59
N GLU A 229 12.67 -4.62 -25.23
CA GLU A 229 13.86 -4.99 -25.96
C GLU A 229 15.03 -4.11 -25.51
N THR A 230 16.18 -4.71 -25.21
CA THR A 230 17.39 -3.96 -24.88
C THR A 230 18.15 -3.63 -26.17
N ARG A 231 18.25 -2.33 -26.48
CA ARG A 231 18.95 -1.83 -27.66
C ARG A 231 19.54 -0.46 -27.40
N ALA A 232 20.48 -0.05 -28.26
CA ALA A 232 20.99 1.32 -28.24
C ALA A 232 19.88 2.31 -28.61
N PRO A 233 19.83 3.50 -27.97
CA PRO A 233 18.88 4.54 -28.36
C PRO A 233 19.16 5.02 -29.79
N LEU A 234 18.12 5.30 -30.53
CA LEU A 234 18.22 6.01 -31.79
C LEU A 234 18.35 7.51 -31.45
N LEU A 235 19.40 8.16 -31.86
CA LEU A 235 19.69 9.57 -31.48
C LEU A 235 19.16 10.58 -32.49
N TYR A 236 18.94 10.14 -33.73
CA TYR A 236 18.45 10.97 -34.83
C TYR A 236 17.73 10.08 -35.84
N ASN A 237 17.04 10.70 -36.82
CA ASN A 237 16.38 9.95 -37.91
C ASN A 237 17.42 9.44 -38.92
N ASP A 238 17.86 8.21 -38.71
CA ASP A 238 18.92 7.55 -39.47
C ASP A 238 18.58 7.31 -40.97
N THR A 239 17.28 7.22 -41.31
CA THR A 239 16.81 6.98 -42.67
C THR A 239 16.24 8.23 -43.33
N GLY A 240 15.95 9.27 -42.56
CA GLY A 240 15.23 10.46 -43.01
C GLY A 240 13.76 10.25 -43.39
N LYS A 241 13.22 9.05 -43.13
CA LYS A 241 11.84 8.66 -43.55
C LYS A 241 10.95 8.16 -42.41
N LYS A 242 11.52 7.92 -41.25
CA LYS A 242 10.78 7.45 -40.08
C LYS A 242 9.95 8.58 -39.49
N LYS A 243 8.78 8.24 -38.95
CA LYS A 243 7.86 9.15 -38.30
C LYS A 243 7.99 9.03 -36.77
N PHE A 244 7.91 10.16 -36.06
CA PHE A 244 8.14 10.20 -34.62
C PHE A 244 7.06 10.97 -33.88
N VAL A 245 6.75 10.51 -32.67
CA VAL A 245 6.04 11.27 -31.64
C VAL A 245 7.03 11.54 -30.51
N ILE A 246 7.08 12.79 -30.05
CA ILE A 246 7.94 13.23 -28.97
C ILE A 246 7.05 13.64 -27.80
N ALA A 247 7.25 13.05 -26.64
CA ALA A 247 6.55 13.41 -25.41
C ALA A 247 7.53 14.02 -24.40
N TYR A 248 7.16 15.14 -23.81
CA TYR A 248 7.97 15.88 -22.86
C TYR A 248 7.21 16.10 -21.56
N ASP A 249 7.77 15.60 -20.46
CA ASP A 249 7.32 15.80 -19.08
C ASP A 249 8.28 16.76 -18.38
N PRO A 250 7.92 18.06 -18.23
CA PRO A 250 8.77 19.07 -17.64
C PRO A 250 8.72 19.04 -16.12
N ALA A 251 9.88 19.08 -15.47
CA ALA A 251 10.00 19.24 -14.04
C ALA A 251 10.87 20.44 -13.67
N ARG A 252 10.58 21.10 -12.53
CA ARG A 252 11.29 22.32 -12.09
C ARG A 252 12.21 22.15 -10.90
N SER A 253 11.89 21.29 -9.94
CA SER A 253 12.58 21.34 -8.65
C SER A 253 12.95 19.99 -8.02
N ARG A 254 12.07 19.02 -7.98
CA ARG A 254 12.29 17.74 -7.27
C ARG A 254 12.42 16.55 -8.20
N ASP A 255 11.58 16.53 -9.22
CA ASP A 255 11.56 15.44 -10.19
C ASP A 255 12.43 15.78 -11.39
N ASN A 256 12.79 14.76 -12.15
CA ASN A 256 13.58 14.94 -13.36
C ASN A 256 12.64 15.21 -14.54
N SER A 257 13.02 16.13 -15.41
CA SER A 257 12.36 16.29 -16.72
C SER A 257 12.76 15.15 -17.63
N VAL A 258 11.79 14.57 -18.33
CA VAL A 258 11.99 13.44 -19.23
C VAL A 258 11.44 13.73 -20.60
N ILE A 259 12.19 13.37 -21.64
CA ILE A 259 11.71 13.36 -23.02
C ILE A 259 11.70 11.91 -23.49
N LEU A 260 10.56 11.47 -24.02
CA LEU A 260 10.40 10.16 -24.64
C LEU A 260 10.21 10.35 -26.15
N VAL A 261 10.94 9.59 -26.95
CA VAL A 261 10.76 9.57 -28.41
C VAL A 261 10.26 8.20 -28.84
N MET A 262 9.17 8.21 -29.58
CA MET A 262 8.53 7.02 -30.11
C MET A 262 8.50 7.07 -31.64
N GLU A 263 9.06 6.06 -32.30
CA GLU A 263 8.89 5.82 -33.71
C GLU A 263 7.47 5.27 -33.97
N VAL A 264 6.77 5.81 -34.93
CA VAL A 264 5.45 5.37 -35.38
C VAL A 264 5.59 4.75 -36.77
N TYR A 265 5.05 3.55 -36.94
CA TYR A 265 5.12 2.83 -38.21
C TYR A 265 3.85 1.98 -38.41
N GLN A 266 3.58 1.63 -39.64
CA GLN A 266 2.55 0.63 -39.98
C GLN A 266 3.19 -0.75 -40.06
N ASN A 267 2.54 -1.77 -39.51
CA ASN A 267 2.92 -3.16 -39.74
C ASN A 267 2.40 -3.65 -41.09
N ASP A 268 2.72 -4.90 -41.45
CA ASP A 268 2.31 -5.52 -42.68
C ASP A 268 0.78 -5.61 -42.86
N ASP A 269 0.03 -5.58 -41.75
CA ASP A 269 -1.44 -5.59 -41.73
C ASP A 269 -2.05 -4.18 -41.84
N GLY A 270 -1.23 -3.15 -41.95
CA GLY A 270 -1.65 -1.75 -42.03
C GLY A 270 -2.03 -1.11 -40.71
N GLU A 271 -1.79 -1.79 -39.58
CA GLU A 271 -2.04 -1.23 -38.23
C GLU A 271 -0.89 -0.32 -37.79
N TYR A 272 -1.23 0.82 -37.18
CA TYR A 272 -0.24 1.69 -36.57
C TYR A 272 0.34 1.05 -35.31
N LYS A 273 1.66 1.03 -35.23
CA LYS A 273 2.45 0.57 -34.09
C LYS A 273 3.38 1.67 -33.62
N GLY A 274 3.68 1.67 -32.33
CA GLY A 274 4.65 2.58 -31.72
C GLY A 274 5.80 1.80 -31.09
N ARG A 275 7.00 2.32 -31.20
CA ARG A 275 8.20 1.76 -30.58
C ARG A 275 9.01 2.88 -29.94
N VAL A 276 9.21 2.79 -28.62
CA VAL A 276 10.08 3.73 -27.92
C VAL A 276 11.50 3.54 -28.41
N VAL A 277 12.10 4.60 -28.95
CA VAL A 277 13.44 4.58 -29.54
C VAL A 277 14.46 5.37 -28.74
N ASN A 278 14.00 6.31 -27.93
CA ASN A 278 14.88 7.08 -27.03
C ASN A 278 14.10 7.55 -25.79
N CYS A 279 14.82 7.65 -24.67
CA CYS A 279 14.31 8.22 -23.44
C CYS A 279 15.44 9.05 -22.80
N VAL A 280 15.24 10.36 -22.72
CA VAL A 280 16.25 11.31 -22.25
C VAL A 280 15.83 11.88 -20.91
N ASN A 281 16.70 11.74 -19.92
CA ASN A 281 16.52 12.35 -18.61
C ASN A 281 17.36 13.63 -18.55
N LEU A 282 16.71 14.79 -18.45
CA LEU A 282 17.35 16.11 -18.51
C LEU A 282 17.89 16.52 -17.13
N LEU A 283 19.10 16.12 -16.85
CA LEU A 283 19.82 16.46 -15.62
C LEU A 283 20.89 17.50 -15.86
N ASP A 284 21.07 18.41 -14.92
CA ASP A 284 22.21 19.33 -14.89
C ASP A 284 23.46 18.58 -14.42
N VAL A 285 24.25 18.10 -15.37
CA VAL A 285 25.47 17.33 -15.10
C VAL A 285 26.59 18.16 -14.49
N GLY A 286 26.48 19.50 -14.53
CA GLY A 286 27.49 20.40 -13.94
C GLY A 286 27.36 20.55 -12.41
N LYS A 287 26.30 20.06 -11.81
CA LYS A 287 26.06 20.15 -10.36
C LYS A 287 26.46 18.88 -9.62
N LYS A 288 27.04 19.05 -8.43
CA LYS A 288 27.38 17.93 -7.53
C LYS A 288 26.15 17.14 -7.06
N ILE A 289 24.99 17.79 -6.99
CA ILE A 289 23.70 17.18 -6.64
C ILE A 289 22.89 17.09 -7.93
N LYS A 290 22.37 15.91 -8.22
CA LYS A 290 21.44 15.70 -9.35
C LYS A 290 20.26 16.67 -9.21
N SER A 291 20.15 17.58 -10.15
CA SER A 291 19.04 18.53 -10.22
C SER A 291 18.56 18.61 -11.67
N PRO A 292 17.27 18.94 -11.90
CA PRO A 292 16.78 19.13 -13.26
C PRO A 292 17.54 20.27 -13.96
N MET A 293 17.72 20.12 -15.26
CA MET A 293 18.23 21.17 -16.13
C MET A 293 17.32 22.41 -16.07
N ARG A 294 17.84 23.63 -16.29
CA ARG A 294 17.00 24.83 -16.31
C ARG A 294 16.01 24.79 -17.45
N THR A 295 14.81 25.31 -17.24
CA THR A 295 13.74 25.29 -18.26
C THR A 295 14.17 25.83 -19.63
N PRO A 296 14.88 26.96 -19.74
CA PRO A 296 15.35 27.43 -21.06
C PRO A 296 16.26 26.43 -21.77
N ASP A 297 17.14 25.77 -21.02
CA ASP A 297 18.08 24.78 -21.56
C ASP A 297 17.34 23.51 -21.99
N GLN A 298 16.29 23.12 -21.24
CA GLN A 298 15.39 22.01 -21.61
C GLN A 298 14.66 22.28 -22.93
N ILE A 299 14.15 23.52 -23.11
CA ILE A 299 13.46 23.94 -24.33
C ILE A 299 14.46 23.91 -25.52
N GLN A 300 15.66 24.41 -25.31
CA GLN A 300 16.66 24.39 -26.37
C GLN A 300 17.05 22.96 -26.77
N TYR A 301 17.17 22.06 -25.78
CA TYR A 301 17.42 20.64 -26.02
C TYR A 301 16.25 20.00 -26.79
N LEU A 302 15.00 20.26 -26.40
CA LEU A 302 13.82 19.76 -27.09
C LEU A 302 13.78 20.23 -28.54
N LYS A 303 14.07 21.51 -28.81
CA LYS A 303 14.12 22.06 -30.18
C LYS A 303 15.17 21.35 -31.02
N GLN A 304 16.36 21.11 -30.47
CA GLN A 304 17.40 20.38 -31.17
C GLN A 304 16.98 18.93 -31.46
N LEU A 305 16.37 18.28 -30.48
CA LEU A 305 15.88 16.90 -30.63
C LEU A 305 14.81 16.80 -31.73
N ILE A 306 13.92 17.78 -31.84
CA ILE A 306 12.91 17.84 -32.91
C ILE A 306 13.60 17.90 -34.27
N LEU A 307 14.66 18.73 -34.43
CA LEU A 307 15.43 18.83 -35.67
C LEU A 307 16.15 17.52 -35.99
N ASP A 308 16.78 16.90 -34.99
CA ASP A 308 17.51 15.65 -35.18
C ASP A 308 16.61 14.51 -35.66
N TYR A 309 15.39 14.42 -35.13
CA TYR A 309 14.42 13.40 -35.56
C TYR A 309 13.62 13.80 -36.81
N ASN A 310 13.47 15.07 -37.10
CA ASN A 310 12.92 15.48 -38.38
C ASN A 310 13.90 15.19 -39.53
N GLY A 311 15.20 15.28 -39.29
CA GLY A 311 16.20 15.21 -40.34
C GLY A 311 16.01 16.34 -41.35
N ASP A 312 16.29 16.06 -42.59
CA ASP A 312 16.18 17.05 -43.69
C ASP A 312 14.76 17.16 -44.30
N ALA A 313 13.73 16.59 -43.66
CA ALA A 313 12.36 16.65 -44.16
C ALA A 313 11.80 18.10 -44.08
N PRO A 314 11.10 18.58 -45.15
CA PRO A 314 10.45 19.88 -45.11
C PRO A 314 9.33 19.88 -44.08
N ASP A 315 9.00 21.09 -43.59
CA ASP A 315 7.81 21.33 -42.75
C ASP A 315 7.58 20.39 -41.58
N TYR A 316 8.67 19.84 -41.05
CA TYR A 316 8.63 18.85 -39.94
C TYR A 316 7.82 17.59 -40.23
N GLU A 317 7.74 17.17 -41.48
CA GLU A 317 6.93 16.01 -41.93
C GLU A 317 7.21 14.72 -41.18
N ASN A 318 8.40 14.54 -40.60
CA ASN A 318 8.78 13.35 -39.83
C ASN A 318 8.37 13.44 -38.36
N ILE A 319 7.82 14.56 -37.89
CA ILE A 319 7.33 14.73 -36.52
C ILE A 319 5.80 14.75 -36.56
N GLU A 320 5.17 13.64 -36.17
CA GLU A 320 3.71 13.50 -36.14
C GLU A 320 3.08 14.43 -35.08
N CYS A 321 3.66 14.49 -33.88
CA CYS A 321 3.27 15.45 -32.86
C CYS A 321 4.33 15.59 -31.77
N VAL A 322 4.26 16.70 -31.05
CA VAL A 322 4.99 16.94 -29.81
C VAL A 322 3.96 17.12 -28.69
N LEU A 323 4.01 16.24 -27.70
CA LEU A 323 3.13 16.22 -26.52
C LEU A 323 3.89 16.82 -25.33
N ILE A 324 3.31 17.81 -24.69
CA ILE A 324 3.90 18.43 -23.47
C ILE A 324 2.92 18.27 -22.33
N ASP A 325 3.36 17.70 -21.20
CA ASP A 325 2.54 17.62 -20.01
C ASP A 325 2.36 19.02 -19.41
N ALA A 326 1.12 19.52 -19.48
CA ALA A 326 0.71 20.80 -18.92
C ALA A 326 0.09 20.67 -17.51
N GLY A 327 0.32 19.56 -16.81
CA GLY A 327 -0.28 19.23 -15.53
C GLY A 327 -0.17 20.33 -14.47
N SER A 328 -1.01 20.26 -13.45
CA SER A 328 -1.23 21.29 -12.41
C SER A 328 0.00 21.65 -11.55
N GLY A 329 1.11 20.98 -11.71
CA GLY A 329 2.41 21.28 -11.06
C GLY A 329 3.28 22.30 -11.83
N GLY A 330 2.90 22.69 -13.01
CA GLY A 330 3.24 23.92 -13.58
C GLY A 330 4.52 24.10 -14.37
N GLY A 331 5.16 23.09 -14.89
CA GLY A 331 6.23 23.28 -15.87
C GLY A 331 5.71 23.73 -17.24
N GLY A 332 4.61 23.09 -17.71
CA GLY A 332 4.11 23.23 -19.06
C GLY A 332 3.49 24.59 -19.41
N VAL A 333 2.79 25.23 -18.49
CA VAL A 333 2.08 26.50 -18.73
C VAL A 333 3.01 27.67 -19.11
N ASN A 334 4.29 27.61 -18.77
CA ASN A 334 5.27 28.65 -19.10
C ASN A 334 6.22 28.26 -20.25
N ILE A 335 5.95 27.16 -20.94
CA ILE A 335 6.76 26.67 -22.07
C ILE A 335 6.03 26.95 -23.40
N ALA A 336 4.72 27.05 -23.36
CA ALA A 336 3.90 27.52 -24.47
C ALA A 336 3.90 29.06 -24.51
#